data_5751dc1e6df6c035124e1c963ffb9499
#
_entry.id   5751dc1e6df6c035124e1c963ffb9499
#
_cell.length_a   1.000
_cell.length_b   1.000
_cell.length_c   1.000
_cell.angle_alpha   90.00
_cell.angle_beta   90.00
_cell.angle_gamma   90.00
#
_symmetry.space_group_name_H-M   'P 1'
#
loop_
_entity.id
_entity.type
_entity.pdbx_description
1 polymer ?
#
loop_
_entity_poly.entity_id
_entity_poly.type
_entity_poly.pdbx_seq_one_letter_code
_entity_poly.pdbx_strand_id
1 'polypeptide(L)'
;VSVSAFIGRVDGTQSIRPIGASNDADGTFFGATAELAFAGFRLGGSVVRDHSSADTSRVLFDGSEATSHYRLRGTTVDVHAGYGFAIGGGWDIGPEVGVTYVSVKRGDAAETGAGAFNLTVAKDRLSYTFLTADLALQMSEGKLRPWLSAGLRQRIDNDRVEATASLTGVSASFTVAGVQRDRSFGNAGAGVAWQASPGLTLFARGNSEFGSDNNAQSVDAGLRFRF
;
A
#
# COMPACT_ATOMS: atom_id res chain seq x y z
N VAL A 1 -6.90 -25.27 -2.96
CA VAL A 1 -7.33 -24.03 -2.30
C VAL A 1 -6.42 -23.79 -1.10
N SER A 2 -5.88 -22.58 -0.97
CA SER A 2 -5.19 -22.13 0.24
C SER A 2 -5.88 -20.89 0.80
N VAL A 3 -5.95 -20.81 2.13
CA VAL A 3 -6.47 -19.64 2.85
C VAL A 3 -5.47 -19.27 3.92
N SER A 4 -5.18 -18.00 4.07
CA SER A 4 -4.26 -17.49 5.08
C SER A 4 -4.84 -16.24 5.76
N ALA A 5 -4.47 -16.03 7.01
CA ALA A 5 -4.73 -14.80 7.73
C ALA A 5 -3.42 -14.23 8.28
N PHE A 6 -3.33 -12.93 8.43
CA PHE A 6 -2.14 -12.27 8.94
C PHE A 6 -2.50 -11.02 9.74
N ILE A 7 -1.59 -10.63 10.60
CA ILE A 7 -1.63 -9.40 11.38
C ILE A 7 -0.23 -8.80 11.39
N GLY A 8 -0.13 -7.48 11.42
CA GLY A 8 1.15 -6.79 11.49
C GLY A 8 1.03 -5.37 12.04
N ARG A 9 2.19 -4.74 12.18
CA ARG A 9 2.33 -3.34 12.57
C ARG A 9 3.06 -2.58 11.48
N VAL A 10 2.73 -1.30 11.32
CA VAL A 10 3.40 -0.36 10.44
C VAL A 10 3.80 0.86 11.24
N ASP A 11 5.01 1.33 11.02
CA ASP A 11 5.54 2.58 11.53
C ASP A 11 6.18 3.32 10.35
N GLY A 12 6.01 4.63 10.27
CA GLY A 12 6.57 5.42 9.17
C GLY A 12 6.66 6.89 9.48
N THR A 13 7.71 7.52 8.99
CA THR A 13 7.93 8.96 9.10
C THR A 13 8.01 9.57 7.71
N GLN A 14 7.29 10.65 7.49
CA GLN A 14 7.35 11.47 6.27
C GLN A 14 7.80 12.88 6.65
N SER A 15 8.80 13.42 5.94
CA SER A 15 9.27 14.78 6.12
C SER A 15 9.15 15.58 4.83
N ILE A 16 8.60 16.78 4.92
CA ILE A 16 8.49 17.75 3.82
C ILE A 16 9.39 18.95 4.13
N ARG A 17 10.67 18.81 3.82
CA ARG A 17 11.72 19.78 4.16
C ARG A 17 11.45 21.22 3.73
N PRO A 18 10.93 21.52 2.51
CA PRO A 18 10.71 22.89 2.08
C PRO A 18 9.77 23.71 2.96
N ILE A 19 8.87 23.05 3.68
CA ILE A 19 7.87 23.70 4.54
C ILE A 19 8.03 23.34 6.02
N GLY A 20 9.12 22.64 6.38
CA GLY A 20 9.38 22.24 7.77
C GLY A 20 8.25 21.40 8.39
N ALA A 21 7.61 20.55 7.59
CA ALA A 21 6.53 19.69 8.08
C ALA A 21 6.98 18.24 8.20
N SER A 22 6.49 17.57 9.23
CA SER A 22 6.65 16.12 9.43
C SER A 22 5.32 15.44 9.72
N ASN A 23 5.28 14.15 9.46
CA ASN A 23 4.15 13.28 9.76
C ASN A 23 4.71 11.93 10.22
N ASP A 24 4.44 11.56 11.45
CA ASP A 24 4.80 10.29 12.04
C ASP A 24 3.54 9.44 12.20
N ALA A 25 3.51 8.30 11.54
CA ALA A 25 2.35 7.41 11.55
C ALA A 25 2.71 6.04 12.12
N ASP A 26 1.88 5.53 12.99
CA ASP A 26 1.95 4.19 13.51
C ASP A 26 0.58 3.50 13.44
N GLY A 27 0.59 2.18 13.30
CA GLY A 27 -0.66 1.46 13.20
C GLY A 27 -0.52 -0.04 13.15
N THR A 28 -1.68 -0.69 13.13
CA THR A 28 -1.80 -2.13 12.97
C THR A 28 -2.66 -2.45 11.77
N PHE A 29 -2.33 -3.56 11.10
CA PHE A 29 -3.13 -4.10 10.02
C PHE A 29 -3.39 -5.58 10.23
N PHE A 30 -4.51 -6.04 9.70
CA PHE A 30 -4.87 -7.45 9.64
C PHE A 30 -5.53 -7.75 8.31
N GLY A 31 -5.43 -8.99 7.86
CA GLY A 31 -5.98 -9.38 6.59
C GLY A 31 -6.11 -10.87 6.42
N ALA A 32 -6.72 -11.24 5.31
CA ALA A 32 -6.85 -12.60 4.86
C ALA A 32 -6.59 -12.68 3.35
N THR A 33 -6.06 -13.81 2.91
CA THR A 33 -5.88 -14.16 1.50
C THR A 33 -6.51 -15.50 1.21
N ALA A 34 -7.01 -15.66 -0.01
CA ALA A 34 -7.45 -16.95 -0.54
C ALA A 34 -6.89 -17.15 -1.94
N GLU A 35 -6.42 -18.35 -2.24
CA GLU A 35 -5.90 -18.72 -3.56
C GLU A 35 -6.48 -20.07 -3.98
N LEU A 36 -6.85 -20.16 -5.24
CA LEU A 36 -7.26 -21.37 -5.94
C LEU A 36 -6.30 -21.59 -7.12
N ALA A 37 -5.72 -22.80 -7.20
CA ALA A 37 -4.92 -23.21 -8.34
C ALA A 37 -5.47 -24.52 -8.91
N PHE A 38 -5.68 -24.59 -10.21
CA PHE A 38 -6.12 -25.78 -10.92
C PHE A 38 -5.74 -25.70 -12.41
N ALA A 39 -5.19 -26.77 -12.95
CA ALA A 39 -4.87 -26.92 -14.37
C ALA A 39 -4.11 -25.70 -14.97
N GLY A 40 -3.14 -25.15 -14.26
CA GLY A 40 -2.36 -23.98 -14.69
C GLY A 40 -3.02 -22.64 -14.37
N PHE A 41 -4.33 -22.60 -14.09
CA PHE A 41 -5.02 -21.37 -13.64
C PHE A 41 -4.73 -21.08 -12.17
N ARG A 42 -4.60 -19.80 -11.88
CA ARG A 42 -4.53 -19.25 -10.52
C ARG A 42 -5.58 -18.15 -10.38
N LEU A 43 -6.33 -18.20 -9.32
CA LEU A 43 -7.26 -17.14 -8.93
C LEU A 43 -6.98 -16.84 -7.46
N GLY A 44 -6.72 -15.59 -7.15
CA GLY A 44 -6.43 -15.17 -5.79
C GLY A 44 -7.16 -13.91 -5.42
N GLY A 45 -7.20 -13.65 -4.13
CA GLY A 45 -7.71 -12.40 -3.60
C GLY A 45 -7.28 -12.19 -2.16
N SER A 46 -7.29 -10.93 -1.76
CA SER A 46 -6.98 -10.51 -0.39
C SER A 46 -7.88 -9.39 0.08
N VAL A 47 -8.08 -9.34 1.38
CA VAL A 47 -8.66 -8.18 2.06
C VAL A 47 -7.75 -7.80 3.22
N VAL A 48 -7.41 -6.51 3.31
CA VAL A 48 -6.60 -5.94 4.39
C VAL A 48 -7.35 -4.78 5.01
N ARG A 49 -7.33 -4.71 6.32
CA ARG A 49 -7.78 -3.55 7.09
C ARG A 49 -6.66 -3.04 7.96
N ASP A 50 -6.47 -1.72 7.95
CA ASP A 50 -5.54 -1.03 8.82
C ASP A 50 -6.24 0.02 9.69
N HIS A 51 -5.65 0.21 10.87
CA HIS A 51 -6.00 1.25 11.81
C HIS A 51 -4.71 1.90 12.27
N SER A 52 -4.56 3.17 11.95
CA SER A 52 -3.34 3.92 12.25
C SER A 52 -3.69 5.25 12.89
N SER A 53 -2.74 5.81 13.61
CA SER A 53 -2.73 7.20 14.05
C SER A 53 -1.57 7.92 13.39
N ALA A 54 -1.72 9.23 13.24
CA ALA A 54 -0.68 10.06 12.68
C ALA A 54 -0.56 11.36 13.50
N ASP A 55 0.68 11.67 13.85
CA ASP A 55 1.09 12.90 14.49
C ASP A 55 1.79 13.78 13.48
N THR A 56 1.28 15.01 13.29
CA THR A 56 1.86 15.96 12.35
C THR A 56 2.44 17.15 13.07
N SER A 57 3.51 17.69 12.53
CA SER A 57 4.14 18.93 12.97
C SER A 57 4.40 19.82 11.76
N ARG A 58 4.21 21.12 11.93
CA ARG A 58 4.44 22.13 10.91
C ARG A 58 5.02 23.40 11.56
N VAL A 59 6.21 23.79 11.11
CA VAL A 59 6.86 25.03 11.56
C VAL A 59 6.35 26.21 10.74
N LEU A 60 5.95 27.28 11.40
CA LEU A 60 5.47 28.51 10.79
C LEU A 60 6.62 29.52 10.59
N PHE A 61 6.29 30.59 9.84
CA PHE A 61 7.23 31.66 9.51
C PHE A 61 7.74 32.46 10.72
N ASP A 62 7.03 32.45 11.83
CA ASP A 62 7.39 33.10 13.11
C ASP A 62 8.14 32.17 14.06
N GLY A 63 8.43 30.93 13.62
CA GLY A 63 9.11 29.91 14.40
C GLY A 63 8.19 29.13 15.36
N SER A 64 6.91 29.44 15.42
CA SER A 64 5.94 28.62 16.16
C SER A 64 5.71 27.28 15.46
N GLU A 65 5.33 26.28 16.24
CA GLU A 65 5.07 24.93 15.75
C GLU A 65 3.59 24.56 15.96
N ALA A 66 2.93 24.19 14.87
CA ALA A 66 1.58 23.66 14.91
C ALA A 66 1.64 22.13 14.89
N THR A 67 1.03 21.49 15.85
CA THR A 67 0.96 20.02 15.96
C THR A 67 -0.48 19.54 15.89
N SER A 68 -0.73 18.39 15.29
CA SER A 68 -2.03 17.75 15.31
C SER A 68 -1.93 16.23 15.35
N HIS A 69 -2.97 15.59 15.85
CA HIS A 69 -3.15 14.14 15.88
C HIS A 69 -4.44 13.77 15.17
N TYR A 70 -4.41 12.73 14.33
CA TYR A 70 -5.60 12.19 13.68
C TYR A 70 -5.52 10.68 13.46
N ARG A 71 -6.67 10.07 13.21
CA ARG A 71 -6.79 8.64 12.96
C ARG A 71 -6.97 8.36 11.47
N LEU A 72 -6.36 7.27 11.03
CA LEU A 72 -6.50 6.72 9.69
C LEU A 72 -7.14 5.33 9.76
N ARG A 73 -7.98 5.02 8.79
CA ARG A 73 -8.56 3.68 8.61
C ARG A 73 -8.51 3.33 7.14
N GLY A 74 -7.73 2.30 6.83
CA GLY A 74 -7.60 1.79 5.48
C GLY A 74 -8.39 0.50 5.26
N THR A 75 -8.72 0.27 4.02
CA THR A 75 -9.24 -1.00 3.51
C THR A 75 -8.66 -1.19 2.12
N THR A 76 -7.99 -2.31 1.92
CA THR A 76 -7.50 -2.75 0.60
C THR A 76 -8.16 -4.07 0.25
N VAL A 77 -8.68 -4.17 -0.95
CA VAL A 77 -9.21 -5.41 -1.53
C VAL A 77 -8.50 -5.65 -2.84
N ASP A 78 -7.98 -6.83 -3.01
CA ASP A 78 -7.31 -7.28 -4.23
C ASP A 78 -7.93 -8.56 -4.76
N VAL A 79 -8.08 -8.65 -6.07
CA VAL A 79 -8.47 -9.86 -6.79
C VAL A 79 -7.58 -9.98 -8.01
N HIS A 80 -6.98 -11.14 -8.22
CA HIS A 80 -6.13 -11.41 -9.36
C HIS A 80 -6.36 -12.79 -9.96
N ALA A 81 -6.09 -12.92 -11.25
CA ALA A 81 -6.17 -14.15 -11.99
C ALA A 81 -4.99 -14.28 -12.94
N GLY A 82 -4.47 -15.48 -13.07
CA GLY A 82 -3.34 -15.77 -13.95
C GLY A 82 -3.37 -17.18 -14.51
N TYR A 83 -2.51 -17.43 -15.48
CA TYR A 83 -2.32 -18.74 -16.05
C TYR A 83 -0.82 -19.01 -16.23
N GLY A 84 -0.35 -20.17 -15.74
CA GLY A 84 1.04 -20.61 -15.86
C GLY A 84 1.24 -21.61 -16.97
N PHE A 85 2.17 -21.32 -17.89
CA PHE A 85 2.63 -22.22 -18.94
C PHE A 85 3.94 -22.86 -18.49
N ALA A 86 3.98 -24.17 -18.37
CA ALA A 86 5.21 -24.91 -18.07
C ALA A 86 6.20 -24.79 -19.24
N ILE A 87 7.41 -24.28 -18.95
CA ILE A 87 8.48 -24.11 -19.95
C ILE A 87 9.63 -25.10 -19.77
N GLY A 88 9.47 -26.06 -18.85
CA GLY A 88 10.45 -27.10 -18.52
C GLY A 88 11.34 -26.77 -17.32
N GLY A 89 12.01 -27.78 -16.78
CA GLY A 89 12.88 -27.62 -15.62
C GLY A 89 12.19 -27.17 -14.34
N GLY A 90 10.87 -27.37 -14.21
CA GLY A 90 10.08 -26.90 -13.08
C GLY A 90 9.75 -25.41 -13.11
N TRP A 91 9.98 -24.73 -14.25
CA TRP A 91 9.65 -23.33 -14.43
C TRP A 91 8.33 -23.13 -15.17
N ASP A 92 7.55 -22.17 -14.68
CA ASP A 92 6.33 -21.69 -15.30
C ASP A 92 6.48 -20.20 -15.63
N ILE A 93 5.99 -19.81 -16.80
CA ILE A 93 5.81 -18.41 -17.19
C ILE A 93 4.33 -18.15 -17.44
N GLY A 94 3.82 -16.98 -17.06
CA GLY A 94 2.42 -16.71 -17.34
C GLY A 94 1.99 -15.28 -17.04
N PRO A 95 0.97 -14.81 -17.79
CA PRO A 95 0.32 -13.55 -17.51
C PRO A 95 -0.52 -13.64 -16.23
N GLU A 96 -0.60 -12.51 -15.53
CA GLU A 96 -1.48 -12.29 -14.41
C GLU A 96 -2.15 -10.92 -14.56
N VAL A 97 -3.43 -10.84 -14.28
CA VAL A 97 -4.19 -9.59 -14.26
C VAL A 97 -4.88 -9.44 -12.91
N GLY A 98 -5.02 -8.22 -12.45
CA GLY A 98 -5.62 -7.97 -11.13
C GLY A 98 -6.33 -6.64 -11.05
N VAL A 99 -7.18 -6.55 -10.04
CA VAL A 99 -7.86 -5.32 -9.62
C VAL A 99 -7.61 -5.12 -8.13
N THR A 100 -7.06 -3.96 -7.77
CA THR A 100 -6.87 -3.57 -6.39
C THR A 100 -7.68 -2.33 -6.08
N TYR A 101 -8.57 -2.41 -5.10
CA TYR A 101 -9.29 -1.27 -4.55
C TYR A 101 -8.69 -0.88 -3.20
N VAL A 102 -8.36 0.40 -3.05
CA VAL A 102 -7.82 0.99 -1.82
C VAL A 102 -8.74 2.11 -1.36
N SER A 103 -9.12 2.13 -0.10
CA SER A 103 -9.88 3.23 0.52
C SER A 103 -9.26 3.61 1.85
N VAL A 104 -8.94 4.88 2.02
CA VAL A 104 -8.40 5.44 3.26
C VAL A 104 -9.33 6.54 3.76
N LYS A 105 -9.72 6.43 5.02
CA LYS A 105 -10.49 7.46 5.73
C LYS A 105 -9.57 8.14 6.74
N ARG A 106 -9.47 9.45 6.64
CA ARG A 106 -8.81 10.30 7.64
C ARG A 106 -9.85 10.94 8.55
N GLY A 107 -9.61 10.91 9.85
CA GLY A 107 -10.39 11.66 10.83
C GLY A 107 -10.19 13.16 10.71
N ASP A 108 -10.99 13.93 11.46
CA ASP A 108 -10.75 15.35 11.65
C ASP A 108 -9.41 15.56 12.36
N ALA A 109 -8.72 16.66 12.03
CA ALA A 109 -7.51 17.07 12.71
C ALA A 109 -7.61 18.54 13.13
N ALA A 110 -7.25 18.85 14.38
CA ALA A 110 -7.15 20.20 14.88
C ALA A 110 -5.72 20.45 15.36
N GLU A 111 -5.10 21.48 14.81
CA GLU A 111 -3.76 21.91 15.23
C GLU A 111 -3.81 22.68 16.54
N THR A 112 -2.71 22.59 17.29
CA THR A 112 -2.42 23.34 18.49
C THR A 112 -0.98 23.86 18.42
N GLY A 113 -0.66 24.90 19.21
CA GLY A 113 0.71 25.43 19.33
C GLY A 113 1.00 26.71 18.53
N ALA A 114 0.25 26.98 17.45
CA ALA A 114 0.46 28.15 16.59
C ALA A 114 -0.63 29.23 16.72
N GLY A 115 -1.40 29.21 17.80
CA GLY A 115 -2.41 30.27 18.10
C GLY A 115 -3.43 30.44 16.97
N ALA A 116 -3.55 31.68 16.45
CA ALA A 116 -4.49 31.99 15.37
C ALA A 116 -4.15 31.32 14.01
N PHE A 117 -2.95 30.79 13.86
CA PHE A 117 -2.51 30.08 12.65
C PHE A 117 -2.74 28.57 12.71
N ASN A 118 -3.35 28.07 13.78
CA ASN A 118 -3.76 26.69 13.86
C ASN A 118 -4.83 26.38 12.81
N LEU A 119 -4.73 25.23 12.17
CA LEU A 119 -5.70 24.72 11.20
C LEU A 119 -6.62 23.69 11.84
N THR A 120 -7.88 23.73 11.46
CA THR A 120 -8.80 22.61 11.61
C THR A 120 -9.02 22.01 10.22
N VAL A 121 -8.69 20.73 10.08
CA VAL A 121 -8.77 20.00 8.81
C VAL A 121 -9.91 18.99 8.90
N ALA A 122 -10.89 19.12 8.03
CA ALA A 122 -12.05 18.25 8.02
C ALA A 122 -11.69 16.81 7.66
N LYS A 123 -12.45 15.86 8.20
CA LYS A 123 -12.35 14.44 7.79
C LYS A 123 -12.50 14.28 6.30
N ASP A 124 -11.80 13.29 5.75
CA ASP A 124 -11.83 13.00 4.32
C ASP A 124 -11.76 11.50 4.04
N ARG A 125 -12.14 11.13 2.83
CA ARG A 125 -12.04 9.76 2.33
C ARG A 125 -11.45 9.78 0.92
N LEU A 126 -10.38 9.05 0.75
CA LEU A 126 -9.74 8.78 -0.53
C LEU A 126 -10.00 7.34 -0.94
N SER A 127 -10.29 7.12 -2.21
CA SER A 127 -10.40 5.78 -2.79
C SER A 127 -9.70 5.72 -4.13
N TYR A 128 -9.03 4.61 -4.38
CA TYR A 128 -8.33 4.35 -5.63
C TYR A 128 -8.60 2.93 -6.09
N THR A 129 -8.78 2.78 -7.40
CA THR A 129 -8.87 1.49 -8.06
C THR A 129 -7.73 1.37 -9.07
N PHE A 130 -7.01 0.27 -8.99
CA PHE A 130 -5.91 -0.03 -9.89
C PHE A 130 -6.22 -1.30 -10.67
N LEU A 131 -5.89 -1.27 -11.96
CA LEU A 131 -5.75 -2.47 -12.78
C LEU A 131 -4.26 -2.81 -12.86
N THR A 132 -3.94 -4.09 -12.76
CA THR A 132 -2.58 -4.62 -12.93
C THR A 132 -2.55 -5.64 -14.04
N ALA A 133 -1.46 -5.66 -14.78
CA ALA A 133 -1.16 -6.68 -15.80
C ALA A 133 0.32 -7.00 -15.72
N ASP A 134 0.63 -8.22 -15.32
CA ASP A 134 1.98 -8.70 -15.04
C ASP A 134 2.31 -9.92 -15.86
N LEU A 135 3.59 -10.11 -16.16
CA LEU A 135 4.16 -11.36 -16.61
C LEU A 135 5.03 -11.91 -15.47
N ALA A 136 4.71 -13.10 -14.99
CA ALA A 136 5.42 -13.77 -13.92
C ALA A 136 6.21 -14.98 -14.46
N LEU A 137 7.44 -15.15 -13.98
CA LEU A 137 8.28 -16.33 -14.15
C LEU A 137 8.53 -16.92 -12.76
N GLN A 138 8.19 -18.17 -12.53
CA GLN A 138 8.34 -18.79 -11.23
C GLN A 138 8.79 -20.26 -11.34
N MET A 139 9.53 -20.71 -10.34
CA MET A 139 9.80 -22.14 -10.15
C MET A 139 8.67 -22.76 -9.31
N SER A 140 7.96 -23.72 -9.89
CA SER A 140 6.83 -24.41 -9.26
C SER A 140 7.27 -25.67 -8.49
N GLU A 141 8.42 -26.23 -8.81
CA GLU A 141 8.96 -27.45 -8.24
C GLU A 141 10.17 -27.20 -7.35
N GLY A 142 10.48 -28.16 -6.48
CA GLY A 142 11.64 -28.13 -5.60
C GLY A 142 11.41 -27.40 -4.27
N LYS A 143 12.46 -27.47 -3.42
CA LYS A 143 12.45 -26.83 -2.10
C LYS A 143 12.71 -25.33 -2.17
N LEU A 144 13.48 -24.88 -3.14
CA LEU A 144 13.78 -23.47 -3.37
C LEU A 144 13.00 -23.02 -4.62
N ARG A 145 12.12 -22.06 -4.47
CA ARG A 145 11.20 -21.58 -5.52
C ARG A 145 11.37 -20.08 -5.71
N PRO A 146 12.31 -19.66 -6.57
CA PRO A 146 12.44 -18.27 -6.97
C PRO A 146 11.30 -17.88 -7.92
N TRP A 147 11.01 -16.57 -7.94
CA TRP A 147 10.09 -15.98 -8.89
C TRP A 147 10.54 -14.56 -9.27
N LEU A 148 10.13 -14.12 -10.45
CA LEU A 148 10.29 -12.77 -10.97
C LEU A 148 8.97 -12.33 -11.58
N SER A 149 8.66 -11.05 -11.51
CA SER A 149 7.54 -10.47 -12.24
C SER A 149 7.89 -9.09 -12.78
N ALA A 150 7.25 -8.71 -13.87
CA ALA A 150 7.30 -7.36 -14.40
C ALA A 150 5.96 -7.03 -15.06
N GLY A 151 5.52 -5.79 -14.96
CA GLY A 151 4.22 -5.41 -15.50
C GLY A 151 3.89 -3.94 -15.39
N LEU A 152 2.60 -3.66 -15.53
CA LEU A 152 2.03 -2.33 -15.50
C LEU A 152 0.88 -2.28 -14.51
N ARG A 153 0.78 -1.15 -13.83
CA ARG A 153 -0.33 -0.83 -12.93
C ARG A 153 -0.95 0.49 -13.36
N GLN A 154 -2.24 0.50 -13.58
CA GLN A 154 -2.99 1.66 -14.05
C GLN A 154 -4.08 2.03 -13.05
N ARG A 155 -4.06 3.28 -12.55
CA ARG A 155 -5.17 3.84 -11.79
C ARG A 155 -6.30 4.24 -12.73
N ILE A 156 -7.51 3.77 -12.49
CA ILE A 156 -8.68 3.98 -13.37
C ILE A 156 -9.65 5.05 -12.88
N ASP A 157 -9.55 5.46 -11.62
CA ASP A 157 -10.35 6.56 -11.08
C ASP A 157 -9.70 7.94 -11.29
N ASN A 158 -10.51 9.00 -11.10
CA ASN A 158 -10.09 10.39 -11.30
C ASN A 158 -10.02 11.18 -9.99
N ASP A 159 -10.10 10.52 -8.84
CA ASP A 159 -10.14 11.20 -7.56
C ASP A 159 -8.86 12.01 -7.33
N ARG A 160 -9.04 13.29 -7.07
CA ARG A 160 -7.97 14.19 -6.63
C ARG A 160 -7.90 14.16 -5.12
N VAL A 161 -6.70 14.23 -4.60
CA VAL A 161 -6.50 14.45 -3.17
C VAL A 161 -6.84 15.92 -2.90
N GLU A 162 -7.84 16.16 -2.08
CA GLU A 162 -8.20 17.51 -1.63
C GLU A 162 -8.28 17.51 -0.11
N ALA A 163 -7.93 18.62 0.50
CA ALA A 163 -8.09 18.83 1.93
C ALA A 163 -8.81 20.14 2.19
N THR A 164 -9.93 20.08 2.89
CA THR A 164 -10.64 21.28 3.35
C THR A 164 -10.19 21.62 4.75
N ALA A 165 -9.74 22.85 4.92
CA ALA A 165 -9.25 23.37 6.19
C ALA A 165 -9.81 24.77 6.48
N SER A 166 -9.79 25.14 7.76
CA SER A 166 -10.09 26.50 8.23
C SER A 166 -9.08 26.91 9.30
N LEU A 167 -8.84 28.19 9.45
CA LEU A 167 -8.10 28.70 10.61
C LEU A 167 -8.98 28.60 11.86
N THR A 168 -8.38 28.30 12.99
CA THR A 168 -9.09 28.20 14.27
C THR A 168 -9.75 29.54 14.64
N GLY A 169 -11.06 29.51 14.93
CA GLY A 169 -11.85 30.69 15.22
C GLY A 169 -12.36 31.48 14.00
N VAL A 170 -12.08 31.01 12.76
CA VAL A 170 -12.57 31.60 11.52
C VAL A 170 -13.57 30.65 10.86
N SER A 171 -14.76 31.18 10.51
CA SER A 171 -15.81 30.39 9.87
C SER A 171 -15.56 30.10 8.39
N ALA A 172 -14.65 30.84 7.74
CA ALA A 172 -14.28 30.62 6.34
C ALA A 172 -13.36 29.40 6.21
N SER A 173 -13.69 28.51 5.28
CA SER A 173 -12.85 27.37 4.91
C SER A 173 -12.21 27.59 3.54
N PHE A 174 -11.11 26.90 3.31
CA PHE A 174 -10.43 26.82 2.03
C PHE A 174 -10.12 25.37 1.69
N THR A 175 -10.05 25.06 0.40
CA THR A 175 -9.68 23.72 -0.07
C THR A 175 -8.33 23.79 -0.75
N VAL A 176 -7.46 22.88 -0.36
CA VAL A 176 -6.12 22.71 -0.95
C VAL A 176 -6.14 21.43 -1.78
N ALA A 177 -5.84 21.57 -3.07
CA ALA A 177 -5.61 20.40 -3.92
C ALA A 177 -4.21 19.82 -3.64
N GLY A 178 -4.13 18.54 -3.40
CA GLY A 178 -2.88 17.82 -3.26
C GLY A 178 -2.18 17.64 -4.60
N VAL A 179 -0.95 17.14 -4.54
CA VAL A 179 -0.15 16.81 -5.72
C VAL A 179 -0.86 15.74 -6.54
N GLN A 180 -0.97 15.98 -7.84
CA GLN A 180 -1.50 14.98 -8.76
C GLN A 180 -0.49 13.82 -8.83
N ARG A 181 -0.95 12.62 -8.50
CA ARG A 181 -0.13 11.41 -8.57
C ARG A 181 -0.25 10.80 -9.95
N ASP A 182 0.81 10.10 -10.36
CA ASP A 182 0.81 9.30 -11.57
C ASP A 182 -0.41 8.37 -11.64
N ARG A 183 -0.84 8.09 -12.85
CA ARG A 183 -1.89 7.11 -13.12
C ARG A 183 -1.35 5.78 -13.58
N SER A 184 -0.19 5.80 -14.22
CA SER A 184 0.45 4.62 -14.79
C SER A 184 1.78 4.38 -14.11
N PHE A 185 2.02 3.14 -13.71
CA PHE A 185 3.24 2.71 -13.05
C PHE A 185 3.75 1.45 -13.73
N GLY A 186 5.06 1.39 -13.96
CA GLY A 186 5.75 0.13 -14.17
C GLY A 186 5.97 -0.55 -12.82
N ASN A 187 5.88 -1.86 -12.76
CA ASN A 187 6.21 -2.63 -11.58
C ASN A 187 7.17 -3.77 -11.92
N ALA A 188 8.03 -4.11 -10.97
CA ALA A 188 8.89 -5.27 -11.02
C ALA A 188 9.00 -5.89 -9.64
N GLY A 189 9.01 -7.22 -9.60
CA GLY A 189 9.12 -7.96 -8.35
C GLY A 189 10.06 -9.14 -8.49
N ALA A 190 10.71 -9.50 -7.40
CA ALA A 190 11.53 -10.70 -7.30
C ALA A 190 11.40 -11.29 -5.90
N GLY A 191 11.48 -12.60 -5.81
CA GLY A 191 11.46 -13.24 -4.51
C GLY A 191 11.88 -14.70 -4.56
N VAL A 192 11.95 -15.28 -3.38
CA VAL A 192 12.27 -16.67 -3.19
C VAL A 192 11.47 -17.23 -2.03
N ALA A 193 10.95 -18.44 -2.21
CA ALA A 193 10.37 -19.21 -1.14
C ALA A 193 11.19 -20.49 -0.94
N TRP A 194 11.57 -20.80 0.30
CA TRP A 194 12.30 -22.00 0.66
C TRP A 194 11.49 -22.87 1.60
N GLN A 195 11.16 -24.05 1.14
CA GLN A 195 10.48 -25.06 1.95
C GLN A 195 11.49 -25.75 2.89
N ALA A 196 11.63 -25.21 4.09
CA ALA A 196 12.57 -25.73 5.09
C ALA A 196 12.12 -27.09 5.64
N SER A 197 10.81 -27.33 5.77
CA SER A 197 10.20 -28.63 6.12
C SER A 197 8.82 -28.77 5.44
N PRO A 198 8.17 -29.95 5.49
CA PRO A 198 6.83 -30.13 4.89
C PRO A 198 5.78 -29.12 5.35
N GLY A 199 5.88 -28.63 6.58
CA GLY A 199 4.94 -27.65 7.15
C GLY A 199 5.48 -26.22 7.25
N LEU A 200 6.76 -25.94 6.90
CA LEU A 200 7.38 -24.64 7.09
C LEU A 200 8.01 -24.14 5.79
N THR A 201 7.57 -22.96 5.35
CA THR A 201 8.16 -22.22 4.24
C THR A 201 8.66 -20.86 4.73
N LEU A 202 9.92 -20.54 4.43
CA LEU A 202 10.51 -19.22 4.58
C LEU A 202 10.38 -18.50 3.25
N PHE A 203 10.14 -17.19 3.26
CA PHE A 203 10.13 -16.39 2.04
C PHE A 203 10.76 -15.02 2.23
N ALA A 204 11.31 -14.49 1.15
CA ALA A 204 11.73 -13.11 1.02
C ALA A 204 11.33 -12.60 -0.36
N ARG A 205 10.92 -11.35 -0.44
CA ARG A 205 10.53 -10.70 -1.70
C ARG A 205 10.85 -9.22 -1.69
N GLY A 206 11.15 -8.70 -2.87
CA GLY A 206 11.29 -7.28 -3.12
C GLY A 206 10.39 -6.87 -4.27
N ASN A 207 9.80 -5.69 -4.18
CA ASN A 207 8.98 -5.10 -5.22
C ASN A 207 9.42 -3.65 -5.44
N SER A 208 9.37 -3.21 -6.69
CA SER A 208 9.60 -1.83 -7.09
C SER A 208 8.46 -1.37 -7.99
N GLU A 209 7.99 -0.17 -7.77
CA GLU A 209 7.00 0.52 -8.58
C GLU A 209 7.62 1.81 -9.12
N PHE A 210 7.48 2.06 -10.41
CA PHE A 210 8.12 3.17 -11.12
C PHE A 210 7.03 4.01 -11.78
N GLY A 211 6.90 5.26 -11.35
CA GLY A 211 6.09 6.29 -12.00
C GLY A 211 6.95 7.42 -12.57
N SER A 212 6.35 8.40 -13.20
CA SER A 212 7.05 9.60 -13.66
C SER A 212 7.51 10.48 -12.50
N ASP A 213 6.69 10.61 -11.46
CA ASP A 213 6.92 11.49 -10.32
C ASP A 213 7.10 10.74 -9.00
N ASN A 214 6.78 9.44 -8.96
CA ASN A 214 6.84 8.63 -7.75
C ASN A 214 7.45 7.26 -8.01
N ASN A 215 8.42 6.91 -7.17
CA ASN A 215 8.99 5.56 -7.11
C ASN A 215 8.76 4.99 -5.71
N ALA A 216 8.37 3.72 -5.64
CA ALA A 216 8.22 3.02 -4.39
C ALA A 216 8.97 1.68 -4.42
N GLN A 217 9.55 1.32 -3.29
CA GLN A 217 10.24 0.04 -3.12
C GLN A 217 9.80 -0.58 -1.81
N SER A 218 9.63 -1.90 -1.81
CA SER A 218 9.36 -2.66 -0.60
C SER A 218 10.17 -3.94 -0.56
N VAL A 219 10.53 -4.36 0.64
CA VAL A 219 11.14 -5.65 0.91
C VAL A 219 10.39 -6.30 2.05
N ASP A 220 9.99 -7.55 1.84
CA ASP A 220 9.27 -8.35 2.82
C ASP A 220 10.00 -9.67 3.05
N ALA A 221 9.95 -10.17 4.28
CA ALA A 221 10.37 -11.52 4.61
C ALA A 221 9.42 -12.12 5.65
N GLY A 222 9.24 -13.43 5.63
CA GLY A 222 8.31 -14.07 6.55
C GLY A 222 8.37 -15.58 6.57
N LEU A 223 7.49 -16.14 7.38
CA LEU A 223 7.31 -17.56 7.62
C LEU A 223 5.86 -17.93 7.26
N ARG A 224 5.69 -19.09 6.62
CA ARG A 224 4.37 -19.68 6.38
C ARG A 224 4.34 -21.08 6.98
N PHE A 225 3.39 -21.31 7.87
CA PHE A 225 3.10 -22.63 8.41
C PHE A 225 1.90 -23.25 7.68
N ARG A 226 2.00 -24.56 7.40
CA ARG A 226 0.89 -25.37 6.88
C ARG A 226 0.57 -26.45 7.91
N PHE A 227 -0.68 -26.52 8.28
CA PHE A 227 -1.24 -27.51 9.22
C PHE A 227 -1.98 -28.60 8.46
#